data_8ce3ef6e84372bb4c949dd53273b6c1d
#
_entry.id   8ce3ef6e84372bb4c949dd53273b6c1d
#
_cell.length_a   1.000
_cell.length_b   1.000
_cell.length_c   1.000
_cell.angle_alpha   90.00
_cell.angle_beta   90.00
_cell.angle_gamma   90.00
#
_symmetry.space_group_name_H-M   'P 1'
#
loop_
_entity.id
_entity.type
_entity.pdbx_description
1 polymer ?
#
loop_
_entity_poly.entity_id
_entity_poly.type
_entity_poly.pdbx_seq_one_letter_code
_entity_poly.pdbx_strand_id
1 'polypeptide(L)'
;NQIDNGANVIQIFDSWAGLLEEKDLPNYVYSPTLNLVNYVKSLNTPVICFPREIKNYKEFCDIVKPDAVSIDYNVDPKKILQDIKIPVQGGLDPKILLTDKETIKKETIKYLDIFKNHPYIFNLGHGVLPETDPNMFEYMVNTVKNY
;
A
#
# COMPACT_ATOMS: atom_id res chain seq x y z
N ASN A 1 16.77 -15.09 -4.64
CA ASN A 1 17.87 -14.42 -3.92
C ASN A 1 17.36 -13.74 -2.63
N GLN A 2 16.36 -12.78 -2.67
CA GLN A 2 15.85 -12.14 -1.46
C GLN A 2 15.22 -13.16 -0.48
N ILE A 3 14.40 -14.08 -0.99
CA ILE A 3 13.76 -15.15 -0.21
C ILE A 3 14.82 -16.08 0.39
N ASP A 4 15.81 -16.51 -0.38
CA ASP A 4 16.90 -17.36 0.08
C ASP A 4 17.76 -16.70 1.18
N ASN A 5 17.72 -15.37 1.25
CA ASN A 5 18.39 -14.56 2.28
C ASN A 5 17.44 -14.09 3.40
N GLY A 6 16.28 -14.71 3.56
CA GLY A 6 15.41 -14.56 4.71
C GLY A 6 14.28 -13.54 4.54
N ALA A 7 13.94 -13.10 3.33
CA ALA A 7 12.74 -12.29 3.13
C ALA A 7 11.48 -13.13 3.36
N ASN A 8 10.64 -12.74 4.31
CA ASN A 8 9.40 -13.42 4.66
C ASN A 8 8.20 -12.96 3.81
N VAL A 9 8.30 -11.80 3.17
CA VAL A 9 7.28 -11.21 2.30
C VAL A 9 8.01 -10.48 1.17
N ILE A 10 7.49 -10.55 -0.04
CA ILE A 10 7.96 -9.77 -1.18
C ILE A 10 6.96 -8.67 -1.49
N GLN A 11 7.45 -7.44 -1.69
CA GLN A 11 6.62 -6.34 -2.19
C GLN A 11 7.03 -5.97 -3.61
N ILE A 12 6.05 -5.97 -4.52
CA ILE A 12 6.21 -5.56 -5.91
C ILE A 12 5.74 -4.10 -6.04
N PHE A 13 6.66 -3.21 -6.43
CA PHE A 13 6.38 -1.81 -6.68
C PHE A 13 6.21 -1.56 -8.17
N ASP A 14 5.04 -1.05 -8.58
CA ASP A 14 4.82 -0.47 -9.90
C ASP A 14 4.46 1.01 -9.74
N SER A 15 5.50 1.84 -9.61
CA SER A 15 5.36 3.27 -9.37
C SER A 15 4.82 4.05 -10.56
N TRP A 16 4.74 3.43 -11.73
CA TRP A 16 4.36 4.04 -13.00
C TRP A 16 3.04 3.51 -13.57
N ALA A 17 2.40 2.55 -12.88
CA ALA A 17 1.16 1.91 -13.35
C ALA A 17 0.08 2.92 -13.76
N GLY A 18 -0.16 3.94 -12.95
CA GLY A 18 -1.19 4.95 -13.19
C GLY A 18 -0.90 5.95 -14.33
N LEU A 19 0.30 5.91 -14.94
CA LEU A 19 0.61 6.71 -16.12
C LEU A 19 0.05 6.11 -17.42
N LEU A 20 -0.34 4.84 -17.39
CA LEU A 20 -0.92 4.17 -18.55
C LEU A 20 -2.42 4.46 -18.69
N GLU A 21 -2.91 4.42 -19.93
CA GLU A 21 -4.35 4.43 -20.18
C GLU A 21 -4.98 3.13 -19.66
N GLU A 22 -6.22 3.18 -19.18
CA GLU A 22 -6.91 2.00 -18.62
C GLU A 22 -6.92 0.78 -19.56
N LYS A 23 -7.06 1.00 -20.87
CA LYS A 23 -7.04 -0.06 -21.88
C LYS A 23 -5.71 -0.82 -21.96
N ASP A 24 -4.62 -0.21 -21.52
CA ASP A 24 -3.26 -0.75 -21.60
C ASP A 24 -2.86 -1.48 -20.30
N LEU A 25 -3.53 -1.19 -19.17
CA LEU A 25 -3.24 -1.81 -17.87
C LEU A 25 -3.26 -3.34 -17.90
N PRO A 26 -4.21 -4.03 -18.57
CA PRO A 26 -4.21 -5.50 -18.61
C PRO A 26 -2.93 -6.09 -19.19
N ASN A 27 -2.39 -5.49 -20.24
CA ASN A 27 -1.23 -6.02 -20.95
C ASN A 27 0.11 -5.62 -20.30
N TYR A 28 0.22 -4.39 -19.78
CA TYR A 28 1.50 -3.83 -19.34
C TYR A 28 1.66 -3.79 -17.82
N VAL A 29 0.57 -3.92 -17.06
CA VAL A 29 0.59 -3.94 -15.58
C VAL A 29 0.08 -5.27 -15.05
N TYR A 30 -1.16 -5.67 -15.36
CA TYR A 30 -1.79 -6.80 -14.70
C TYR A 30 -1.14 -8.13 -15.08
N SER A 31 -0.97 -8.40 -16.37
CA SER A 31 -0.38 -9.67 -16.85
C SER A 31 1.08 -9.86 -16.39
N PRO A 32 1.98 -8.88 -16.53
CA PRO A 32 3.33 -9.01 -16.01
C PRO A 32 3.37 -9.19 -14.49
N THR A 33 2.56 -8.41 -13.74
CA THR A 33 2.51 -8.51 -12.28
C THR A 33 1.96 -9.85 -11.83
N LEU A 34 0.93 -10.39 -12.49
CA LEU A 34 0.42 -11.75 -12.23
C LEU A 34 1.51 -12.81 -12.36
N ASN A 35 2.34 -12.73 -13.40
CA ASN A 35 3.44 -13.67 -13.60
C ASN A 35 4.44 -13.60 -12.44
N LEU A 36 4.79 -12.39 -11.97
CA LEU A 36 5.67 -12.21 -10.82
C LEU A 36 5.04 -12.73 -9.53
N VAL A 37 3.76 -12.44 -9.29
CA VAL A 37 3.01 -12.93 -8.13
C VAL A 37 2.99 -14.46 -8.10
N ASN A 38 2.66 -15.10 -9.23
CA ASN A 38 2.65 -16.55 -9.33
C ASN A 38 4.03 -17.16 -9.06
N TYR A 39 5.09 -16.54 -9.59
CA TYR A 39 6.45 -16.99 -9.34
C TYR A 39 6.82 -16.90 -7.84
N VAL A 40 6.56 -15.78 -7.19
CA VAL A 40 6.88 -15.61 -5.76
C VAL A 40 6.06 -16.59 -4.90
N LYS A 41 4.75 -16.74 -5.19
CA LYS A 41 3.88 -17.69 -4.50
C LYS A 41 4.32 -19.15 -4.68
N SER A 42 4.90 -19.51 -5.82
CA SER A 42 5.48 -20.84 -6.02
C SER A 42 6.65 -21.15 -5.09
N LEU A 43 7.24 -20.10 -4.49
CA LEU A 43 8.28 -20.19 -3.47
C LEU A 43 7.73 -20.13 -2.03
N ASN A 44 6.40 -20.32 -1.85
CA ASN A 44 5.70 -20.24 -0.57
C ASN A 44 5.91 -18.91 0.18
N THR A 45 6.03 -17.79 -0.54
CA THR A 45 6.26 -16.47 0.03
C THR A 45 5.09 -15.55 -0.32
N PRO A 46 4.48 -14.87 0.68
CA PRO A 46 3.41 -13.89 0.45
C PRO A 46 3.87 -12.69 -0.37
N VAL A 47 2.94 -12.10 -1.13
CA VAL A 47 3.22 -10.97 -2.03
C VAL A 47 2.29 -9.81 -1.74
N ILE A 48 2.89 -8.64 -1.52
CA ILE A 48 2.20 -7.35 -1.51
C ILE A 48 2.44 -6.68 -2.86
N CYS A 49 1.38 -6.17 -3.51
CA CYS A 49 1.52 -5.38 -4.73
C CYS A 49 1.20 -3.90 -4.47
N PHE A 50 1.99 -3.00 -5.04
CA PHE A 50 1.75 -1.57 -5.04
C PHE A 50 1.62 -1.03 -6.47
N PRO A 51 0.43 -1.17 -7.11
CA PRO A 51 0.14 -0.57 -8.41
C PRO A 51 -0.28 0.89 -8.22
N ARG A 52 0.71 1.78 -8.15
CA ARG A 52 0.49 3.18 -7.79
C ARG A 52 -0.42 3.89 -8.81
N GLU A 53 -1.37 4.68 -8.30
CA GLU A 53 -2.25 5.58 -9.07
C GLU A 53 -3.19 4.90 -10.08
N ILE A 54 -3.41 3.58 -9.98
CA ILE A 54 -4.47 2.93 -10.77
C ILE A 54 -5.84 3.33 -10.22
N LYS A 55 -6.86 3.38 -11.08
CA LYS A 55 -8.22 3.76 -10.67
C LYS A 55 -9.04 2.60 -10.12
N ASN A 56 -8.78 1.37 -10.59
CA ASN A 56 -9.56 0.19 -10.25
C ASN A 56 -8.74 -0.86 -9.52
N TYR A 57 -8.55 -0.64 -8.20
CA TYR A 57 -7.86 -1.60 -7.32
C TYR A 57 -8.56 -2.94 -7.23
N LYS A 58 -9.92 -2.96 -7.33
CA LYS A 58 -10.69 -4.20 -7.30
C LYS A 58 -10.34 -5.09 -8.49
N GLU A 59 -10.40 -4.56 -9.70
CA GLU A 59 -10.05 -5.29 -10.92
C GLU A 59 -8.61 -5.81 -10.88
N PHE A 60 -7.67 -4.97 -10.45
CA PHE A 60 -6.29 -5.38 -10.26
C PHE A 60 -6.19 -6.59 -9.31
N CYS A 61 -6.81 -6.52 -8.13
CA CYS A 61 -6.76 -7.60 -7.16
C CYS A 61 -7.45 -8.88 -7.64
N ASP A 62 -8.57 -8.74 -8.39
CA ASP A 62 -9.29 -9.89 -8.96
C ASP A 62 -8.47 -10.63 -10.03
N ILE A 63 -7.68 -9.91 -10.81
CA ILE A 63 -6.83 -10.47 -11.87
C ILE A 63 -5.49 -10.95 -11.33
N VAL A 64 -4.77 -10.09 -10.60
CA VAL A 64 -3.38 -10.34 -10.16
C VAL A 64 -3.32 -11.26 -8.95
N LYS A 65 -4.36 -11.24 -8.09
CA LYS A 65 -4.51 -12.08 -6.90
C LYS A 65 -3.31 -11.99 -5.92
N PRO A 66 -2.86 -10.80 -5.53
CA PRO A 66 -1.83 -10.66 -4.51
C PRO A 66 -2.37 -11.11 -3.14
N ASP A 67 -1.48 -11.34 -2.16
CA ASP A 67 -1.88 -11.66 -0.79
C ASP A 67 -2.25 -10.39 0.01
N ALA A 68 -1.69 -9.25 -0.38
CA ALA A 68 -2.08 -7.92 0.11
C ALA A 68 -1.88 -6.88 -0.99
N VAL A 69 -2.59 -5.75 -0.88
CA VAL A 69 -2.42 -4.62 -1.79
C VAL A 69 -2.05 -3.36 -1.02
N SER A 70 -1.01 -2.67 -1.48
CA SER A 70 -0.66 -1.34 -1.00
C SER A 70 -1.36 -0.29 -1.84
N ILE A 71 -1.95 0.71 -1.19
CA ILE A 71 -2.69 1.79 -1.83
C ILE A 71 -1.95 3.11 -1.68
N ASP A 72 -2.06 3.98 -2.68
CA ASP A 72 -1.55 5.35 -2.60
C ASP A 72 -2.51 6.29 -1.85
N TYR A 73 -2.04 7.50 -1.57
CA TYR A 73 -2.78 8.48 -0.76
C TYR A 73 -3.91 9.22 -1.52
N ASN A 74 -4.04 9.02 -2.84
CA ASN A 74 -5.11 9.63 -3.64
C ASN A 74 -6.41 8.82 -3.61
N VAL A 75 -6.38 7.64 -2.97
CA VAL A 75 -7.51 6.71 -2.93
C VAL A 75 -8.37 6.96 -1.70
N ASP A 76 -9.69 6.91 -1.85
CA ASP A 76 -10.61 6.92 -0.70
C ASP A 76 -10.52 5.57 0.06
N PRO A 77 -10.00 5.55 1.30
CA PRO A 77 -9.84 4.33 2.07
C PRO A 77 -11.18 3.63 2.38
N LYS A 78 -12.29 4.37 2.46
CA LYS A 78 -13.62 3.79 2.69
C LYS A 78 -14.12 3.01 1.48
N LYS A 79 -13.83 3.52 0.27
CA LYS A 79 -14.15 2.81 -0.98
C LYS A 79 -13.32 1.52 -1.08
N ILE A 80 -12.03 1.59 -0.75
CA ILE A 80 -11.17 0.41 -0.69
C ILE A 80 -11.74 -0.68 0.20
N LEU A 81 -12.22 -0.35 1.40
CA LEU A 81 -12.83 -1.31 2.31
C LEU A 81 -14.09 -2.01 1.77
N GLN A 82 -14.86 -1.33 0.92
CA GLN A 82 -16.02 -1.92 0.28
C GLN A 82 -15.62 -2.95 -0.79
N ASP A 83 -14.59 -2.63 -1.56
CA ASP A 83 -14.20 -3.32 -2.77
C ASP A 83 -13.16 -4.42 -2.54
N ILE A 84 -12.26 -4.24 -1.56
CA ILE A 84 -11.11 -5.10 -1.30
C ILE A 84 -11.34 -5.95 -0.04
N LYS A 85 -11.07 -7.28 -0.15
CA LYS A 85 -11.24 -8.23 0.96
C LYS A 85 -9.92 -8.80 1.47
N ILE A 86 -8.84 -8.64 0.73
CA ILE A 86 -7.49 -9.00 1.15
C ILE A 86 -6.89 -7.89 2.04
N PRO A 87 -5.82 -8.19 2.81
CA PRO A 87 -5.12 -7.17 3.58
C PRO A 87 -4.73 -5.93 2.75
N VAL A 88 -4.89 -4.75 3.33
CA VAL A 88 -4.55 -3.47 2.72
C VAL A 88 -3.36 -2.85 3.44
N GLN A 89 -2.45 -2.24 2.70
CA GLN A 89 -1.32 -1.49 3.24
C GLN A 89 -1.37 -0.04 2.78
N GLY A 90 -0.93 0.91 3.61
CA GLY A 90 -0.64 2.28 3.17
C GLY A 90 -1.85 3.22 3.13
N GLY A 91 -1.81 4.19 2.24
CA GLY A 91 -2.87 5.15 1.97
C GLY A 91 -2.74 6.50 2.68
N LEU A 92 -1.98 6.62 3.77
CA LEU A 92 -1.82 7.89 4.47
C LEU A 92 -0.92 8.85 3.67
N ASP A 93 -1.37 10.09 3.45
CA ASP A 93 -0.59 11.09 2.70
C ASP A 93 0.71 11.44 3.45
N PRO A 94 1.90 11.22 2.85
CA PRO A 94 3.16 11.58 3.49
C PRO A 94 3.31 13.06 3.78
N LYS A 95 2.57 13.95 3.13
CA LYS A 95 2.60 15.39 3.38
C LYS A 95 2.14 15.76 4.79
N ILE A 96 1.38 14.90 5.48
CA ILE A 96 1.01 15.16 6.86
C ILE A 96 2.22 15.30 7.78
N LEU A 97 3.33 14.62 7.46
CA LEU A 97 4.58 14.71 8.23
C LEU A 97 5.27 16.08 8.14
N LEU A 98 4.82 16.95 7.26
CA LEU A 98 5.25 18.35 7.17
C LEU A 98 4.38 19.29 8.01
N THR A 99 3.40 18.76 8.74
CA THR A 99 2.48 19.52 9.60
C THR A 99 2.87 19.41 11.08
N ASP A 100 1.97 19.85 11.96
CA ASP A 100 2.15 19.75 13.41
C ASP A 100 1.77 18.35 13.95
N LYS A 101 2.22 18.06 15.19
CA LYS A 101 1.97 16.78 15.87
C LYS A 101 0.49 16.47 16.08
N GLU A 102 -0.35 17.48 16.26
CA GLU A 102 -1.79 17.29 16.46
C GLU A 102 -2.44 16.78 15.19
N THR A 103 -2.13 17.39 14.06
CA THR A 103 -2.58 16.97 12.74
C THR A 103 -2.09 15.55 12.40
N ILE A 104 -0.80 15.25 12.64
CA ILE A 104 -0.24 13.91 12.43
C ILE A 104 -1.01 12.88 13.25
N LYS A 105 -1.22 13.12 14.54
CA LYS A 105 -1.96 12.22 15.43
C LYS A 105 -3.38 11.99 14.94
N LYS A 106 -4.08 13.06 14.61
CA LYS A 106 -5.47 13.01 14.14
C LYS A 106 -5.62 12.17 12.86
N GLU A 107 -4.81 12.43 11.85
CA GLU A 107 -4.90 11.70 10.58
C GLU A 107 -4.41 10.25 10.72
N THR A 108 -3.40 10.00 11.56
CA THR A 108 -2.95 8.63 11.88
C THR A 108 -4.08 7.82 12.52
N ILE A 109 -4.70 8.33 13.59
CA ILE A 109 -5.81 7.65 14.28
C ILE A 109 -7.01 7.45 13.34
N LYS A 110 -7.34 8.43 12.53
CA LYS A 110 -8.41 8.32 11.53
C LYS A 110 -8.20 7.12 10.59
N TYR A 111 -6.98 6.89 10.08
CA TYR A 111 -6.68 5.72 9.25
C TYR A 111 -6.77 4.42 10.04
N LEU A 112 -6.26 4.37 11.25
CA LEU A 112 -6.38 3.20 12.13
C LEU A 112 -7.85 2.88 12.42
N ASP A 113 -8.69 3.88 12.72
CA ASP A 113 -10.12 3.71 12.95
C ASP A 113 -10.86 3.19 11.71
N ILE A 114 -10.52 3.71 10.52
CA ILE A 114 -11.14 3.27 9.26
C ILE A 114 -10.86 1.78 9.03
N PHE A 115 -9.65 1.33 9.26
CA PHE A 115 -9.23 -0.05 8.98
C PHE A 115 -9.30 -1.00 10.18
N LYS A 116 -9.78 -0.56 11.36
CA LYS A 116 -9.71 -1.35 12.60
C LYS A 116 -10.35 -2.74 12.54
N ASN A 117 -11.32 -2.94 11.67
CA ASN A 117 -12.02 -4.23 11.46
C ASN A 117 -11.60 -4.93 10.15
N HIS A 118 -10.51 -4.49 9.54
CA HIS A 118 -9.97 -5.04 8.31
C HIS A 118 -8.48 -5.33 8.48
N PRO A 119 -7.94 -6.44 7.94
CA PRO A 119 -6.50 -6.67 7.97
C PRO A 119 -5.75 -5.52 7.33
N TYR A 120 -4.97 -4.77 8.13
CA TYR A 120 -4.31 -3.55 7.69
C TYR A 120 -2.87 -3.47 8.17
N ILE A 121 -1.99 -3.11 7.25
CA ILE A 121 -0.59 -2.79 7.52
C ILE A 121 -0.47 -1.27 7.43
N PHE A 122 -0.33 -0.60 8.59
CA PHE A 122 -0.17 0.84 8.60
C PHE A 122 1.10 1.26 7.86
N ASN A 123 0.95 2.13 6.88
CA ASN A 123 2.04 2.74 6.13
C ASN A 123 1.56 4.04 5.47
N LEU A 124 2.50 4.83 4.99
CA LEU A 124 2.22 5.95 4.09
C LEU A 124 1.82 5.44 2.71
N GLY A 125 1.05 6.23 1.98
CA GLY A 125 0.65 5.93 0.60
C GLY A 125 1.73 6.23 -0.45
N HIS A 126 2.90 6.70 -0.02
CA HIS A 126 4.12 6.91 -0.82
C HIS A 126 5.33 7.06 0.11
N GLY A 127 6.53 7.18 -0.47
CA GLY A 127 7.75 7.50 0.29
C GLY A 127 7.65 8.87 0.99
N VAL A 128 8.40 9.03 2.07
CA VAL A 128 8.54 10.32 2.77
C VAL A 128 9.17 11.38 1.87
N LEU A 129 8.80 12.62 2.08
CA LEU A 129 9.36 13.74 1.34
C LEU A 129 10.75 14.08 1.90
N PRO A 130 11.67 14.62 1.07
CA PRO A 130 13.01 14.99 1.52
C PRO A 130 13.04 15.98 2.69
N GLU A 131 12.01 16.82 2.80
CA GLU A 131 11.87 17.84 3.85
C GLU A 131 11.30 17.29 5.15
N THR A 132 10.95 16.01 5.19
CA THR A 132 10.33 15.39 6.38
C THR A 132 11.30 15.37 7.55
N ASP A 133 10.92 15.99 8.69
CA ASP A 133 11.65 15.89 9.93
C ASP A 133 11.53 14.44 10.49
N PRO A 134 12.65 13.73 10.71
CA PRO A 134 12.63 12.40 11.30
C PRO A 134 11.86 12.29 12.64
N ASN A 135 11.86 13.36 13.45
CA ASN A 135 11.10 13.40 14.71
C ASN A 135 9.58 13.33 14.49
N MET A 136 9.07 13.90 13.37
CA MET A 136 7.65 13.81 13.04
C MET A 136 7.28 12.41 12.56
N PHE A 137 8.17 11.75 11.83
CA PHE A 137 8.01 10.35 11.46
C PHE A 137 8.01 9.45 12.70
N GLU A 138 8.97 9.63 13.63
CA GLU A 138 9.01 8.89 14.89
C GLU A 138 7.74 9.12 15.72
N TYR A 139 7.25 10.34 15.79
CA TYR A 139 5.99 10.67 16.46
C TYR A 139 4.80 9.91 15.88
N MET A 140 4.69 9.84 14.56
CA MET A 140 3.65 9.04 13.88
C MET A 140 3.76 7.56 14.24
N VAL A 141 4.96 6.98 14.18
CA VAL A 141 5.21 5.57 14.53
C VAL A 141 4.80 5.29 15.97
N ASN A 142 5.16 6.19 16.90
CA ASN A 142 4.78 6.06 18.31
C ASN A 142 3.26 6.19 18.51
N THR A 143 2.59 7.03 17.72
CA THR A 143 1.13 7.13 17.72
C THR A 143 0.49 5.80 17.31
N VAL A 144 0.99 5.16 16.25
CA VAL A 144 0.49 3.85 15.80
C VAL A 144 0.72 2.76 16.85
N LYS A 145 1.90 2.72 17.46
CA LYS A 145 2.24 1.70 18.48
C LYS A 145 1.43 1.80 19.77
N ASN A 146 0.87 2.97 20.07
CA ASN A 146 0.10 3.23 21.28
C ASN A 146 -1.42 3.33 21.02
N TYR A 147 -1.88 2.99 19.80
CA TYR A 147 -3.28 2.88 19.44
C TYR A 147 -3.82 1.50 19.85
#